data_4c3191858f30fa8c1b39396f59db31aa
#
_entry.id   4c3191858f30fa8c1b39396f59db31aa
#
_cell.length_a   1.000
_cell.length_b   1.000
_cell.length_c   1.000
_cell.angle_alpha   90.00
_cell.angle_beta   90.00
_cell.angle_gamma   90.00
#
_symmetry.space_group_name_H-M   'P 1'
#
loop_
_entity.id
_entity.type
_entity.pdbx_description
1 polymer ?
#
loop_
_entity_poly.entity_id
_entity_poly.type
_entity_poly.pdbx_seq_one_letter_code
_entity_poly.pdbx_strand_id
1 'polypeptide(L)'
;VRVVAKAGGKTISDWFSGTVRTLGGESVTFTVTPYERYIENAFIYPYAEVKPSDSEVYYWVSAIPSNSERDPKEWMQEDIDYYMELGKTWDDLVADKLILKGDAESVPFAFTGYDHYYFIVAPVGKNLSEIVVSGEVSRSYRFWYEAREVQMLHESTYEQFAGEWLLQTSGTVKEENGSLDVQEVGEEFPVTISPADDKKSFYLKGWGGDRNKFRDFAIRMDFEPAEDNYHKIGISFPQDIETDGD
;
A
#
# COMPACT_ATOMS: atom_id res chain seq x y z
N VAL A 1 34.35 16.37 0.63
CA VAL A 1 34.39 17.62 -0.14
C VAL A 1 34.94 18.73 0.77
N ARG A 2 35.83 19.53 0.23
CA ARG A 2 36.35 20.74 0.94
C ARG A 2 35.82 21.97 0.23
N VAL A 3 35.14 22.83 0.97
CA VAL A 3 34.56 24.06 0.45
C VAL A 3 35.16 25.23 1.17
N VAL A 4 35.56 26.23 0.44
CA VAL A 4 36.04 27.51 0.98
C VAL A 4 35.40 28.65 0.22
N ALA A 5 35.05 29.72 0.92
CA ALA A 5 34.63 30.94 0.26
C ALA A 5 35.89 31.72 -0.17
N LYS A 6 35.85 32.30 -1.38
CA LYS A 6 36.92 33.16 -1.94
C LYS A 6 36.33 34.48 -2.41
N ALA A 7 37.03 35.56 -2.13
CA ALA A 7 36.76 36.86 -2.69
C ALA A 7 38.05 37.48 -3.21
N GLY A 8 38.06 38.02 -4.44
CA GLY A 8 39.25 38.60 -5.07
C GLY A 8 40.43 37.61 -5.17
N GLY A 9 40.18 36.32 -5.32
CA GLY A 9 41.18 35.27 -5.39
C GLY A 9 41.77 34.84 -4.03
N LYS A 10 41.40 35.49 -2.94
CA LYS A 10 41.83 35.13 -1.58
C LYS A 10 40.78 34.34 -0.87
N THR A 11 41.21 33.34 -0.09
CA THR A 11 40.33 32.56 0.83
C THR A 11 39.92 33.49 1.96
N ILE A 12 38.61 33.62 2.19
CA ILE A 12 38.00 34.50 3.20
C ILE A 12 37.22 33.71 4.30
N SER A 13 37.17 32.42 4.23
CA SER A 13 36.61 31.59 5.26
C SER A 13 37.57 30.47 5.67
N ASP A 14 37.38 29.94 6.88
CA ASP A 14 38.01 28.70 7.28
C ASP A 14 37.56 27.55 6.42
N TRP A 15 38.37 26.50 6.40
CA TRP A 15 38.03 25.27 5.69
C TRP A 15 36.81 24.63 6.35
N PHE A 16 35.75 24.45 5.59
CA PHE A 16 34.68 23.61 5.98
C PHE A 16 34.94 22.17 5.43
N SER A 17 35.05 21.20 6.31
CA SER A 17 35.12 19.80 5.93
C SER A 17 33.88 19.09 6.46
N GLY A 18 33.12 18.53 5.56
CA GLY A 18 31.96 17.70 5.87
C GLY A 18 31.98 16.43 5.02
N THR A 19 31.40 15.38 5.54
CA THR A 19 31.15 14.18 4.74
C THR A 19 29.88 14.47 3.93
N VAL A 20 30.02 14.60 2.62
CA VAL A 20 28.88 14.62 1.71
C VAL A 20 28.64 13.16 1.33
N ARG A 21 27.58 12.58 1.82
CA ARG A 21 27.08 11.32 1.30
C ARG A 21 26.35 11.65 0.01
N THR A 22 26.96 11.40 -1.13
CA THR A 22 26.25 11.44 -2.41
C THR A 22 25.34 10.21 -2.40
N LEU A 23 24.06 10.42 -2.63
CA LEU A 23 23.07 9.36 -2.90
C LEU A 23 23.31 8.70 -4.27
N GLY A 24 24.57 8.49 -4.66
CA GLY A 24 25.00 7.98 -5.94
C GLY A 24 25.87 6.74 -5.74
N GLY A 25 25.28 5.77 -5.14
CA GLY A 25 25.77 4.43 -5.08
C GLY A 25 24.68 3.47 -5.35
N GLU A 26 24.34 2.43 -5.41
CA GLU A 26 23.28 1.50 -5.76
C GLU A 26 21.89 2.16 -5.70
N SER A 27 21.13 2.04 -6.77
CA SER A 27 19.75 2.53 -6.80
C SER A 27 18.94 1.81 -5.73
N VAL A 28 18.41 2.55 -4.77
CA VAL A 28 17.51 1.99 -3.77
C VAL A 28 16.24 1.55 -4.48
N THR A 29 15.87 0.30 -4.33
CA THR A 29 14.63 -0.25 -4.84
C THR A 29 13.65 -0.50 -3.71
N PHE A 30 12.35 -0.49 -4.01
CA PHE A 30 11.31 -0.72 -3.04
C PHE A 30 10.39 -1.84 -3.52
N THR A 31 10.07 -2.78 -2.64
CA THR A 31 8.94 -3.67 -2.81
C THR A 31 7.74 -2.99 -2.19
N VAL A 32 6.68 -2.77 -2.98
CA VAL A 32 5.49 -2.03 -2.57
C VAL A 32 4.27 -2.90 -2.76
N THR A 33 3.60 -3.23 -1.67
CA THR A 33 2.42 -4.11 -1.66
C THR A 33 1.19 -3.33 -1.20
N PRO A 34 0.23 -3.04 -2.09
CA PRO A 34 -1.05 -2.47 -1.69
C PRO A 34 -1.89 -3.46 -0.90
N TYR A 35 -2.58 -2.98 0.11
CA TYR A 35 -3.62 -3.72 0.82
C TYR A 35 -4.65 -2.76 1.41
N GLU A 36 -5.80 -3.30 1.79
CA GLU A 36 -6.89 -2.53 2.38
C GLU A 36 -7.04 -2.89 3.85
N ARG A 37 -7.38 -1.88 4.66
CA ARG A 37 -7.69 -2.05 6.07
C ARG A 37 -8.87 -1.20 6.46
N TYR A 38 -9.67 -1.72 7.37
CA TYR A 38 -10.68 -0.93 8.05
C TYR A 38 -10.03 0.11 8.97
N ILE A 39 -10.60 1.31 8.93
CA ILE A 39 -10.36 2.34 9.94
C ILE A 39 -11.70 2.66 10.61
N GLU A 40 -11.62 3.31 11.77
CA GLU A 40 -12.76 3.87 12.49
C GLU A 40 -13.77 4.53 11.53
N ASN A 41 -15.05 4.28 11.73
CA ASN A 41 -16.19 4.74 10.93
C ASN A 41 -16.59 3.86 9.74
N ALA A 42 -16.24 2.59 9.73
CA ALA A 42 -16.68 1.62 8.72
C ALA A 42 -16.22 1.89 7.28
N PHE A 43 -15.16 2.69 7.09
CA PHE A 43 -14.55 2.87 5.77
C PHE A 43 -13.33 1.99 5.58
N ILE A 44 -13.15 1.50 4.37
CA ILE A 44 -11.94 0.79 3.95
C ILE A 44 -10.99 1.80 3.31
N TYR A 45 -9.74 1.78 3.75
CA TYR A 45 -8.69 2.62 3.18
C TYR A 45 -7.54 1.77 2.68
N PRO A 46 -6.96 2.12 1.54
CA PRO A 46 -5.78 1.46 1.04
C PRO A 46 -4.52 1.96 1.75
N TYR A 47 -3.59 1.03 1.94
CA TYR A 47 -2.26 1.22 2.51
C TYR A 47 -1.22 0.61 1.62
N ALA A 48 0.01 1.05 1.75
CA ALA A 48 1.17 0.42 1.16
C ALA A 48 2.08 -0.19 2.24
N GLU A 49 2.31 -1.48 2.18
CA GLU A 49 3.45 -2.09 2.85
C GLU A 49 4.68 -1.87 1.97
N VAL A 50 5.74 -1.29 2.54
CA VAL A 50 6.96 -0.94 1.80
C VAL A 50 8.18 -1.59 2.44
N LYS A 51 8.99 -2.25 1.59
CA LYS A 51 10.27 -2.85 1.98
C LYS A 51 11.37 -2.28 1.08
N PRO A 52 12.20 -1.37 1.60
CA PRO A 52 13.34 -0.84 0.86
C PRO A 52 14.49 -1.84 0.80
N SER A 53 15.30 -1.80 -0.25
CA SER A 53 16.55 -2.58 -0.35
C SER A 53 17.64 -2.06 0.61
N ASP A 54 17.53 -0.82 1.09
CA ASP A 54 18.37 -0.21 2.12
C ASP A 54 17.48 0.32 3.24
N SER A 55 17.54 -0.31 4.41
CA SER A 55 16.73 0.05 5.58
C SER A 55 17.08 1.42 6.19
N GLU A 56 18.19 2.00 5.80
CA GLU A 56 18.62 3.31 6.30
C GLU A 56 18.09 4.49 5.49
N VAL A 57 17.45 4.22 4.35
CA VAL A 57 16.89 5.25 3.49
C VAL A 57 15.57 5.79 4.05
N TYR A 58 15.41 7.10 3.96
CA TYR A 58 14.12 7.75 4.17
C TYR A 58 13.37 7.83 2.84
N TYR A 59 12.07 7.60 2.86
CA TYR A 59 11.27 7.60 1.65
C TYR A 59 9.86 8.16 1.89
N TRP A 60 9.24 8.59 0.80
CA TRP A 60 7.86 9.05 0.73
C TRP A 60 7.02 8.06 -0.04
N VAL A 61 5.76 7.94 0.35
CA VAL A 61 4.75 7.14 -0.36
C VAL A 61 3.65 8.08 -0.82
N SER A 62 3.33 8.05 -2.10
CA SER A 62 2.14 8.70 -2.67
C SER A 62 1.31 7.70 -3.44
N ALA A 63 0.11 8.09 -3.81
CA ALA A 63 -0.74 7.33 -4.70
C ALA A 63 -1.07 8.15 -5.95
N ILE A 64 -1.01 7.52 -7.11
CA ILE A 64 -1.28 8.17 -8.39
C ILE A 64 -2.34 7.38 -9.17
N PRO A 65 -3.34 8.04 -9.80
CA PRO A 65 -4.25 7.35 -10.70
C PRO A 65 -3.51 6.65 -11.83
N SER A 66 -3.93 5.43 -12.17
CA SER A 66 -3.21 4.61 -13.16
C SER A 66 -3.22 5.17 -14.58
N ASN A 67 -4.18 6.04 -14.88
CA ASN A 67 -4.33 6.76 -16.15
C ASN A 67 -3.68 8.15 -16.14
N SER A 68 -2.97 8.52 -15.08
CA SER A 68 -2.27 9.80 -14.99
C SER A 68 -1.08 9.85 -15.96
N GLU A 69 -1.03 10.90 -16.77
CA GLU A 69 0.10 11.21 -17.65
C GLU A 69 1.20 12.04 -16.95
N ARG A 70 0.99 12.41 -15.70
CA ARG A 70 1.92 13.23 -14.93
C ARG A 70 3.17 12.42 -14.55
N ASP A 71 4.30 13.10 -14.50
CA ASP A 71 5.52 12.51 -13.98
C ASP A 71 5.34 12.15 -12.49
N PRO A 72 5.58 10.89 -12.10
CA PRO A 72 5.36 10.44 -10.72
C PRO A 72 6.26 11.15 -9.70
N LYS A 73 7.44 11.56 -10.10
CA LYS A 73 8.36 12.28 -9.23
C LYS A 73 7.90 13.70 -8.96
N GLU A 74 7.39 14.38 -9.99
CA GLU A 74 6.80 15.72 -9.85
C GLU A 74 5.52 15.62 -8.98
N TRP A 75 4.69 14.60 -9.20
CA TRP A 75 3.51 14.34 -8.38
C TRP A 75 3.87 14.21 -6.89
N MET A 76 4.89 13.40 -6.57
CA MET A 76 5.34 13.21 -5.19
C MET A 76 5.92 14.48 -4.59
N GLN A 77 6.65 15.27 -5.38
CA GLN A 77 7.22 16.53 -4.90
C GLN A 77 6.12 17.53 -4.56
N GLU A 78 5.07 17.63 -5.36
CA GLU A 78 3.92 18.49 -5.06
C GLU A 78 3.21 18.08 -3.78
N ASP A 79 3.06 16.77 -3.54
CA ASP A 79 2.51 16.25 -2.28
C ASP A 79 3.33 16.72 -1.08
N ILE A 80 4.65 16.63 -1.17
CA ILE A 80 5.57 17.09 -0.12
C ILE A 80 5.48 18.61 0.05
N ASP A 81 5.51 19.35 -1.05
CA ASP A 81 5.47 20.82 -1.05
C ASP A 81 4.17 21.33 -0.39
N TYR A 82 3.05 20.64 -0.62
CA TYR A 82 1.78 20.95 0.06
C TYR A 82 1.92 20.90 1.59
N TYR A 83 2.55 19.87 2.14
CA TYR A 83 2.76 19.80 3.59
C TYR A 83 3.76 20.84 4.09
N MET A 84 4.77 21.15 3.29
CA MET A 84 5.73 22.21 3.61
C MET A 84 5.06 23.59 3.63
N GLU A 85 4.13 23.86 2.71
CA GLU A 85 3.32 25.09 2.70
C GLU A 85 2.40 25.20 3.92
N LEU A 86 1.94 24.06 4.47
CA LEU A 86 1.21 24.00 5.74
C LEU A 86 2.12 24.23 6.97
N GLY A 87 3.42 24.48 6.77
CA GLY A 87 4.40 24.73 7.82
C GLY A 87 4.94 23.47 8.49
N LYS A 88 4.70 22.27 7.93
CA LYS A 88 5.26 21.02 8.45
C LYS A 88 6.77 20.98 8.19
N THR A 89 7.51 20.53 9.17
CA THR A 89 8.96 20.30 9.07
C THR A 89 9.26 18.84 8.77
N TRP A 90 10.50 18.52 8.43
CA TRP A 90 10.96 17.14 8.32
C TRP A 90 10.62 16.30 9.54
N ASP A 91 10.87 16.82 10.73
CA ASP A 91 10.65 16.08 11.97
C ASP A 91 9.15 15.86 12.23
N ASP A 92 8.29 16.81 11.86
CA ASP A 92 6.84 16.64 11.89
C ASP A 92 6.38 15.54 10.94
N LEU A 93 6.90 15.54 9.70
CA LEU A 93 6.53 14.53 8.71
C LEU A 93 7.01 13.12 9.07
N VAL A 94 8.14 13.00 9.75
CA VAL A 94 8.62 11.72 10.30
C VAL A 94 7.73 11.29 11.47
N ALA A 95 7.37 12.21 12.36
CA ALA A 95 6.48 11.92 13.49
C ALA A 95 5.07 11.51 13.04
N ASP A 96 4.56 12.16 11.99
CA ASP A 96 3.26 11.88 11.37
C ASP A 96 3.28 10.61 10.48
N LYS A 97 4.44 9.93 10.35
CA LYS A 97 4.65 8.76 9.49
C LYS A 97 4.36 9.01 7.99
N LEU A 98 4.56 10.22 7.54
CA LEU A 98 4.52 10.58 6.11
C LEU A 98 5.89 10.36 5.46
N ILE A 99 6.98 10.63 6.18
CA ILE A 99 8.33 10.18 5.83
C ILE A 99 8.62 8.90 6.62
N LEU A 100 8.91 7.83 5.90
CA LEU A 100 9.13 6.49 6.44
C LEU A 100 10.59 6.08 6.34
N LYS A 101 10.99 5.08 7.11
CA LYS A 101 12.33 4.49 7.10
C LYS A 101 12.27 3.00 7.41
N GLY A 102 13.08 2.19 6.71
CA GLY A 102 13.07 0.74 6.88
C GLY A 102 11.77 0.10 6.40
N ASP A 103 11.51 -1.13 6.80
CA ASP A 103 10.25 -1.80 6.53
C ASP A 103 9.13 -1.08 7.27
N ALA A 104 8.17 -0.55 6.55
CA ALA A 104 7.09 0.21 7.15
C ALA A 104 5.80 0.16 6.33
N GLU A 105 4.75 0.59 6.98
CA GLU A 105 3.41 0.74 6.45
C GLU A 105 3.10 2.23 6.29
N SER A 106 2.51 2.63 5.17
CA SER A 106 2.09 4.00 4.94
C SER A 106 0.94 4.42 5.87
N VAL A 107 0.68 5.72 5.95
CA VAL A 107 -0.61 6.21 6.43
C VAL A 107 -1.73 5.79 5.47
N PRO A 108 -3.00 5.77 5.93
CA PRO A 108 -4.14 5.49 5.05
C PRO A 108 -4.27 6.55 3.96
N PHE A 109 -4.62 6.11 2.75
CA PHE A 109 -4.91 7.01 1.64
C PHE A 109 -6.42 7.17 1.47
N ALA A 110 -6.92 8.40 1.58
CA ALA A 110 -8.32 8.73 1.34
C ALA A 110 -8.46 9.23 -0.11
N PHE A 111 -9.03 8.42 -0.97
CA PHE A 111 -9.38 8.83 -2.33
C PHE A 111 -10.84 9.25 -2.41
N THR A 112 -11.13 10.19 -3.31
CA THR A 112 -12.50 10.55 -3.65
C THR A 112 -12.92 9.79 -4.90
N GLY A 113 -13.95 8.95 -4.77
CA GLY A 113 -14.48 8.19 -5.90
C GLY A 113 -13.90 6.80 -6.02
N TYR A 114 -13.92 6.27 -7.25
CA TYR A 114 -13.43 4.95 -7.59
C TYR A 114 -12.53 5.03 -8.84
N ASP A 115 -11.39 4.38 -8.80
CA ASP A 115 -10.47 4.27 -9.94
C ASP A 115 -9.36 3.24 -9.63
N HIS A 116 -8.50 3.06 -10.61
CA HIS A 116 -7.27 2.30 -10.47
C HIS A 116 -6.11 3.21 -10.08
N TYR A 117 -5.31 2.76 -9.15
CA TYR A 117 -4.18 3.48 -8.62
C TYR A 117 -2.90 2.64 -8.62
N TYR A 118 -1.77 3.33 -8.56
CA TYR A 118 -0.49 2.77 -8.12
C TYR A 118 -0.08 3.49 -6.84
N PHE A 119 0.48 2.78 -5.90
CA PHE A 119 1.37 3.41 -4.94
C PHE A 119 2.71 3.65 -5.60
N ILE A 120 3.25 4.82 -5.40
CA ILE A 120 4.57 5.23 -5.85
C ILE A 120 5.42 5.57 -4.64
N VAL A 121 6.68 5.13 -4.67
CA VAL A 121 7.62 5.27 -3.57
C VAL A 121 8.95 5.74 -4.12
N ALA A 122 9.54 6.74 -3.48
CA ALA A 122 10.88 7.21 -3.82
C ALA A 122 11.65 7.66 -2.57
N PRO A 123 12.98 7.58 -2.60
CA PRO A 123 13.81 8.15 -1.55
C PRO A 123 13.57 9.66 -1.44
N VAL A 124 13.61 10.16 -0.21
CA VAL A 124 13.59 11.59 0.05
C VAL A 124 14.80 12.03 0.86
N GLY A 125 15.23 13.24 0.64
CA GLY A 125 16.35 13.83 1.34
C GLY A 125 16.09 15.27 1.72
N LYS A 126 16.77 15.72 2.77
CA LYS A 126 16.73 17.11 3.21
C LYS A 126 17.81 17.91 2.50
N ASN A 127 17.40 18.94 1.79
CA ASN A 127 18.30 19.92 1.19
C ASN A 127 18.04 21.30 1.80
N LEU A 128 18.86 21.71 2.75
CA LEU A 128 18.65 22.92 3.58
C LEU A 128 17.30 22.85 4.32
N SER A 129 16.35 23.67 3.92
CA SER A 129 14.98 23.69 4.45
C SER A 129 13.97 22.93 3.59
N GLU A 130 14.40 22.44 2.43
CA GLU A 130 13.53 21.75 1.47
C GLU A 130 13.63 20.25 1.64
N ILE A 131 12.53 19.55 1.35
CA ILE A 131 12.46 18.10 1.26
C ILE A 131 12.35 17.76 -0.22
N VAL A 132 13.30 16.99 -0.72
CA VAL A 132 13.41 16.73 -2.16
C VAL A 132 13.30 15.22 -2.42
N VAL A 133 12.45 14.88 -3.38
CA VAL A 133 12.37 13.51 -3.93
C VAL A 133 13.65 13.22 -4.70
N SER A 134 14.36 12.18 -4.31
CA SER A 134 15.63 11.76 -4.92
C SER A 134 15.50 10.35 -5.52
N GLY A 135 16.41 10.01 -6.41
CA GLY A 135 16.45 8.67 -7.01
C GLY A 135 15.30 8.35 -7.96
N GLU A 136 15.12 7.07 -8.20
CA GLU A 136 14.07 6.54 -9.07
C GLU A 136 12.80 6.23 -8.29
N VAL A 137 11.64 6.37 -8.96
CA VAL A 137 10.33 6.06 -8.38
C VAL A 137 10.01 4.60 -8.62
N SER A 138 9.80 3.85 -7.56
CA SER A 138 9.25 2.48 -7.60
C SER A 138 7.72 2.53 -7.59
N ARG A 139 7.09 1.55 -8.24
CA ARG A 139 5.63 1.45 -8.29
C ARG A 139 5.17 0.09 -7.76
N SER A 140 4.00 0.08 -7.10
CA SER A 140 3.28 -1.15 -6.81
C SER A 140 2.68 -1.77 -8.08
N TYR A 141 2.08 -2.94 -7.96
CA TYR A 141 1.09 -3.36 -8.96
C TYR A 141 -0.14 -2.43 -8.93
N ARG A 142 -0.88 -2.37 -10.04
CA ARG A 142 -2.12 -1.61 -10.15
C ARG A 142 -3.19 -2.23 -9.25
N PHE A 143 -3.85 -1.42 -8.46
CA PHE A 143 -4.97 -1.86 -7.63
C PHE A 143 -6.19 -0.99 -7.88
N TRP A 144 -7.36 -1.58 -7.66
CA TRP A 144 -8.63 -0.88 -7.68
C TRP A 144 -8.96 -0.37 -6.29
N TYR A 145 -9.49 0.83 -6.21
CA TYR A 145 -10.05 1.36 -4.98
C TYR A 145 -11.41 2.00 -5.24
N GLU A 146 -12.35 1.70 -4.39
CA GLU A 146 -13.65 2.32 -4.33
C GLU A 146 -13.91 2.73 -2.89
N ALA A 147 -14.19 4.04 -2.67
CA ALA A 147 -14.60 4.52 -1.36
C ALA A 147 -15.97 3.93 -1.03
N ARG A 148 -16.01 2.98 -0.13
CA ARG A 148 -17.24 2.29 0.26
C ARG A 148 -17.37 2.22 1.77
N GLU A 149 -18.58 2.49 2.23
CA GLU A 149 -18.99 2.16 3.59
C GLU A 149 -19.29 0.65 3.63
N VAL A 150 -18.66 -0.04 4.55
CA VAL A 150 -18.94 -1.45 4.74
C VAL A 150 -19.99 -1.58 5.84
N GLN A 151 -21.07 -2.29 5.55
CA GLN A 151 -22.01 -2.67 6.58
C GLN A 151 -21.30 -3.62 7.55
N MET A 152 -20.99 -3.09 8.71
CA MET A 152 -20.43 -3.87 9.78
C MET A 152 -21.53 -4.69 10.44
N LEU A 153 -21.34 -5.99 10.51
CA LEU A 153 -22.19 -6.84 11.32
C LEU A 153 -21.78 -6.60 12.79
N HIS A 154 -22.51 -5.73 13.46
CA HIS A 154 -22.35 -5.55 14.91
C HIS A 154 -22.64 -6.89 15.62
N GLU A 155 -21.79 -7.23 16.58
CA GLU A 155 -21.94 -8.43 17.42
C GLU A 155 -21.82 -9.76 16.66
N SER A 156 -21.12 -9.80 15.51
CA SER A 156 -20.89 -11.06 14.82
C SER A 156 -19.86 -11.92 15.58
N THR A 157 -20.24 -13.14 15.84
CA THR A 157 -19.36 -14.16 16.43
C THR A 157 -18.75 -15.02 15.34
N TYR A 158 -17.71 -15.79 15.68
CA TYR A 158 -17.08 -16.74 14.75
C TYR A 158 -18.11 -17.63 14.04
N GLU A 159 -19.09 -18.15 14.77
CA GLU A 159 -20.10 -19.07 14.23
C GLU A 159 -21.02 -18.42 13.19
N GLN A 160 -21.21 -17.11 13.25
CA GLN A 160 -22.10 -16.39 12.33
C GLN A 160 -21.52 -16.23 10.93
N PHE A 161 -20.20 -16.37 10.77
CA PHE A 161 -19.56 -16.33 9.46
C PHE A 161 -19.71 -17.62 8.66
N ALA A 162 -19.99 -18.74 9.32
CA ALA A 162 -20.19 -20.00 8.64
C ALA A 162 -21.54 -20.03 7.89
N GLY A 163 -21.56 -20.58 6.69
CA GLY A 163 -22.78 -20.71 5.90
C GLY A 163 -22.59 -20.40 4.42
N GLU A 164 -23.73 -20.25 3.76
CA GLU A 164 -23.81 -19.85 2.35
C GLU A 164 -23.90 -18.34 2.25
N TRP A 165 -23.07 -17.76 1.39
CA TRP A 165 -22.99 -16.32 1.19
C TRP A 165 -23.03 -15.98 -0.29
N LEU A 166 -23.44 -14.76 -0.60
CA LEU A 166 -23.32 -14.20 -1.92
C LEU A 166 -22.12 -13.26 -1.95
N LEU A 167 -21.08 -13.62 -2.69
CA LEU A 167 -19.92 -12.77 -2.87
C LEU A 167 -20.15 -11.87 -4.07
N GLN A 168 -20.05 -10.56 -3.86
CA GLN A 168 -20.11 -9.57 -4.91
C GLN A 168 -18.70 -9.03 -5.18
N THR A 169 -18.29 -9.06 -6.44
CA THR A 169 -17.03 -8.46 -6.88
C THR A 169 -17.29 -7.12 -7.55
N SER A 170 -16.43 -6.15 -7.29
CA SER A 170 -16.48 -4.83 -7.94
C SER A 170 -15.68 -4.77 -9.24
N GLY A 171 -14.98 -5.84 -9.63
CA GLY A 171 -14.22 -5.89 -10.86
C GLY A 171 -13.64 -7.27 -11.16
N THR A 172 -13.39 -7.55 -12.44
CA THR A 172 -12.65 -8.73 -12.90
C THR A 172 -11.31 -8.32 -13.50
N VAL A 173 -10.26 -9.05 -13.14
CA VAL A 173 -8.94 -8.88 -13.76
C VAL A 173 -8.91 -9.75 -15.02
N LYS A 174 -8.74 -9.14 -16.18
CA LYS A 174 -8.43 -9.85 -17.43
C LYS A 174 -6.97 -9.64 -17.79
N GLU A 175 -6.30 -10.74 -18.07
CA GLU A 175 -4.98 -10.71 -18.69
C GLU A 175 -5.16 -10.65 -20.21
N GLU A 176 -4.92 -9.48 -20.80
CA GLU A 176 -4.89 -9.31 -22.25
C GLU A 176 -3.50 -8.82 -22.62
N ASN A 177 -2.78 -9.63 -23.41
CA ASN A 177 -1.43 -9.31 -23.91
C ASN A 177 -0.36 -9.01 -22.83
N GLY A 178 -0.42 -9.67 -21.68
CA GLY A 178 0.55 -9.49 -20.60
C GLY A 178 0.32 -8.23 -19.75
N SER A 179 -0.75 -7.50 -19.98
CA SER A 179 -1.21 -6.45 -19.07
C SER A 179 -2.48 -6.89 -18.33
N LEU A 180 -2.48 -6.68 -17.03
CA LEU A 180 -3.66 -6.87 -16.21
C LEU A 180 -4.63 -5.72 -16.51
N ASP A 181 -5.74 -6.02 -17.17
CA ASP A 181 -6.82 -5.07 -17.37
C ASP A 181 -7.97 -5.41 -16.42
N VAL A 182 -8.36 -4.47 -15.56
CA VAL A 182 -9.47 -4.65 -14.63
C VAL A 182 -10.72 -4.13 -15.29
N GLN A 183 -11.65 -5.01 -15.60
CA GLN A 183 -12.98 -4.62 -16.11
C GLN A 183 -13.95 -4.54 -14.93
N GLU A 184 -14.70 -3.46 -14.88
CA GLU A 184 -15.84 -3.31 -13.96
C GLU A 184 -16.97 -4.26 -14.37
N VAL A 185 -16.99 -5.42 -13.78
CA VAL A 185 -18.17 -6.28 -13.83
C VAL A 185 -18.42 -6.72 -12.42
N GLY A 186 -19.38 -6.12 -11.76
CA GLY A 186 -19.91 -6.63 -10.50
C GLY A 186 -20.54 -7.99 -10.76
N GLU A 187 -19.83 -9.05 -10.49
CA GLU A 187 -20.37 -10.40 -10.54
C GLU A 187 -20.75 -10.84 -9.14
N GLU A 188 -21.92 -11.43 -9.02
CA GLU A 188 -22.38 -12.09 -7.79
C GLU A 188 -22.28 -13.60 -7.98
N PHE A 189 -21.70 -14.27 -7.04
CA PHE A 189 -21.65 -15.74 -7.06
C PHE A 189 -21.73 -16.32 -5.65
N PRO A 190 -22.36 -17.49 -5.51
CA PRO A 190 -22.49 -18.15 -4.24
C PRO A 190 -21.13 -18.70 -3.77
N VAL A 191 -20.86 -18.52 -2.50
CA VAL A 191 -19.69 -19.09 -1.82
C VAL A 191 -20.12 -19.76 -0.54
N THR A 192 -19.35 -20.77 -0.13
CA THR A 192 -19.55 -21.46 1.14
C THR A 192 -18.40 -21.13 2.07
N ILE A 193 -18.71 -20.67 3.27
CA ILE A 193 -17.75 -20.46 4.36
C ILE A 193 -17.95 -21.56 5.38
N SER A 194 -16.94 -22.40 5.57
CA SER A 194 -16.94 -23.49 6.54
C SER A 194 -15.96 -23.22 7.68
N PRO A 195 -16.31 -23.49 8.94
CA PRO A 195 -15.40 -23.33 10.05
C PRO A 195 -14.26 -24.35 9.96
N ALA A 196 -13.05 -23.95 10.32
CA ALA A 196 -11.94 -24.86 10.49
C ALA A 196 -11.95 -25.48 11.91
N ASP A 197 -11.26 -26.60 12.08
CA ASP A 197 -11.20 -27.33 13.35
C ASP A 197 -10.55 -26.53 14.49
N ASP A 198 -9.69 -25.56 14.15
CA ASP A 198 -9.00 -24.70 15.09
C ASP A 198 -9.90 -23.62 15.73
N LYS A 199 -11.11 -23.42 15.22
CA LYS A 199 -12.06 -22.36 15.61
C LYS A 199 -11.47 -20.94 15.55
N LYS A 200 -10.46 -20.74 14.71
CA LYS A 200 -9.79 -19.47 14.48
C LYS A 200 -9.71 -19.10 13.01
N SER A 201 -10.07 -20.02 12.15
CA SER A 201 -10.06 -19.84 10.71
C SER A 201 -11.27 -20.46 10.05
N PHE A 202 -11.45 -20.10 8.78
CA PHE A 202 -12.51 -20.62 7.92
C PHE A 202 -11.90 -21.12 6.63
N TYR A 203 -12.70 -21.92 5.91
CA TYR A 203 -12.45 -22.29 4.54
C TYR A 203 -13.53 -21.69 3.63
N LEU A 204 -13.10 -20.95 2.61
CA LEU A 204 -13.96 -20.37 1.58
C LEU A 204 -13.91 -21.22 0.33
N LYS A 205 -15.05 -21.70 -0.15
CA LYS A 205 -15.20 -22.41 -1.44
C LYS A 205 -16.17 -21.64 -2.35
N GLY A 206 -16.05 -21.85 -3.66
CA GLY A 206 -16.91 -21.21 -4.65
C GLY A 206 -16.41 -19.84 -5.15
N TRP A 207 -15.28 -19.38 -4.67
CA TRP A 207 -14.74 -18.09 -5.07
C TRP A 207 -14.43 -18.01 -6.57
N GLY A 208 -14.79 -16.87 -7.18
CA GLY A 208 -14.66 -16.66 -8.61
C GLY A 208 -15.73 -17.35 -9.47
N GLY A 209 -16.74 -17.97 -8.84
CA GLY A 209 -17.90 -18.55 -9.50
C GLY A 209 -17.54 -19.62 -10.54
N ASP A 210 -18.42 -19.82 -11.52
CA ASP A 210 -18.28 -20.85 -12.55
C ASP A 210 -17.09 -20.64 -13.51
N ARG A 211 -16.57 -19.42 -13.57
CA ARG A 211 -15.41 -19.09 -14.43
C ARG A 211 -14.07 -19.52 -13.81
N ASN A 212 -14.06 -19.75 -12.50
CA ASN A 212 -12.84 -20.16 -11.81
C ASN A 212 -12.73 -21.69 -11.77
N LYS A 213 -11.76 -22.25 -12.49
CA LYS A 213 -11.48 -23.68 -12.47
C LYS A 213 -11.00 -24.20 -11.09
N PHE A 214 -10.64 -23.30 -10.19
CA PHE A 214 -10.19 -23.63 -8.84
C PHE A 214 -11.26 -23.36 -7.77
N ARG A 215 -12.50 -23.09 -8.16
CA ARG A 215 -13.60 -22.74 -7.23
C ARG A 215 -13.88 -23.79 -6.16
N ASP A 216 -13.57 -25.05 -6.46
CA ASP A 216 -13.79 -26.18 -5.54
C ASP A 216 -12.68 -26.32 -4.50
N PHE A 217 -11.55 -25.61 -4.70
CA PHE A 217 -10.49 -25.57 -3.71
C PHE A 217 -10.81 -24.55 -2.61
N ALA A 218 -10.47 -24.93 -1.38
CA ALA A 218 -10.70 -24.07 -0.24
C ALA A 218 -9.59 -23.03 -0.10
N ILE A 219 -9.98 -21.78 0.11
CA ILE A 219 -9.09 -20.71 0.56
C ILE A 219 -9.23 -20.60 2.07
N ARG A 220 -8.12 -20.61 2.79
CA ARG A 220 -8.13 -20.36 4.22
C ARG A 220 -8.25 -18.87 4.51
N MET A 221 -9.14 -18.55 5.43
CA MET A 221 -9.35 -17.19 5.96
C MET A 221 -9.12 -17.22 7.46
N ASP A 222 -8.32 -16.32 7.98
CA ASP A 222 -8.08 -16.19 9.40
C ASP A 222 -9.12 -15.25 10.04
N PHE A 223 -9.65 -15.64 11.18
CA PHE A 223 -10.59 -14.83 11.94
C PHE A 223 -9.86 -14.13 13.07
N GLU A 224 -9.91 -12.81 13.06
CA GLU A 224 -9.31 -11.98 14.10
C GLU A 224 -10.42 -11.31 14.90
N PRO A 225 -10.71 -11.79 16.13
CA PRO A 225 -11.64 -11.11 17.01
C PRO A 225 -11.04 -9.77 17.44
N ALA A 226 -11.82 -8.70 17.32
CA ALA A 226 -11.43 -7.39 17.83
C ALA A 226 -12.14 -7.10 19.15
N GLU A 227 -11.49 -6.34 20.04
CA GLU A 227 -12.00 -5.99 21.38
C GLU A 227 -13.23 -5.06 21.30
N ASP A 228 -13.40 -4.37 20.19
CA ASP A 228 -14.43 -3.36 19.94
C ASP A 228 -15.62 -3.85 19.11
N ASN A 229 -15.87 -5.16 19.08
CA ASN A 229 -16.92 -5.85 18.32
C ASN A 229 -16.80 -5.80 16.79
N TYR A 230 -15.65 -5.40 16.28
CA TYR A 230 -15.35 -5.44 14.85
C TYR A 230 -14.43 -6.60 14.54
N HIS A 231 -15.01 -7.74 14.21
CA HIS A 231 -14.24 -8.92 13.83
C HIS A 231 -13.74 -8.79 12.40
N LYS A 232 -12.54 -9.27 12.15
CA LYS A 232 -11.92 -9.25 10.82
C LYS A 232 -11.76 -10.65 10.29
N ILE A 233 -11.91 -10.78 8.98
CA ILE A 233 -11.50 -11.98 8.25
C ILE A 233 -10.37 -11.56 7.33
N GLY A 234 -9.20 -12.16 7.51
CA GLY A 234 -8.01 -11.95 6.71
C GLY A 234 -7.77 -13.13 5.77
N ILE A 235 -7.32 -12.85 4.55
CA ILE A 235 -6.85 -13.86 3.60
C ILE A 235 -5.38 -13.58 3.36
N SER A 236 -4.53 -14.48 3.80
CA SER A 236 -3.09 -14.39 3.56
C SER A 236 -2.72 -15.02 2.22
N PHE A 237 -1.91 -14.37 1.41
CA PHE A 237 -1.37 -14.89 0.16
C PHE A 237 0.17 -14.86 0.18
N PRO A 238 0.87 -15.81 -0.49
CA PRO A 238 0.31 -16.97 -1.18
C PRO A 238 -0.18 -18.06 -0.20
N GLN A 239 -1.15 -18.84 -0.64
CA GLN A 239 -1.58 -20.06 0.05
C GLN A 239 -1.30 -21.27 -0.83
N ASP A 240 -0.81 -22.34 -0.23
CA ASP A 240 -0.81 -23.65 -0.88
C ASP A 240 -2.27 -24.14 -0.92
N ILE A 241 -2.79 -24.28 -2.11
CA ILE A 241 -4.12 -24.89 -2.29
C ILE A 241 -3.92 -26.39 -2.08
N GLU A 242 -4.32 -26.87 -0.91
CA GLU A 242 -4.34 -28.29 -0.65
C GLU A 242 -5.33 -28.93 -1.63
N THR A 243 -4.81 -29.64 -2.61
CA THR A 243 -5.59 -30.60 -3.35
C THR A 243 -5.84 -31.75 -2.38
N ASP A 244 -7.12 -32.01 -2.04
CA ASP A 244 -7.48 -33.27 -1.38
C ASP A 244 -6.79 -34.37 -2.17
N GLY A 245 -5.75 -34.93 -1.57
CA GLY A 245 -4.87 -35.86 -2.25
C GLY A 245 -5.69 -37.11 -2.65
N ASP A 246 -5.65 -37.42 -3.95
CA ASP A 246 -5.83 -38.78 -4.45
C ASP A 246 -4.57 -39.60 -4.16
#